data_1e76d20a7acf5abc10fb0bbbbbe20323
#
_entry.id   1e76d20a7acf5abc10fb0bbbbbe20323
#
_cell.length_a   1.000
_cell.length_b   1.000
_cell.length_c   1.000
_cell.angle_alpha   90.00
_cell.angle_beta   90.00
_cell.angle_gamma   90.00
#
_symmetry.space_group_name_H-M   'P 1'
#
loop_
_entity.id
_entity.type
_entity.pdbx_description
1 polymer ?
#
loop_
_entity_poly.entity_id
_entity_poly.type
_entity_poly.pdbx_seq_one_letter_code
_entity_poly.pdbx_strand_id
1 'polypeptide(L)'
;RDVLGSRGLGDVYKRQHAVSVLMKNGDWASLHYPEIVKASNFGRTIFDKRGWLWATSSRIESGGLFCLNYNGTIADTSDDQHRFITRFTNQDGALLEQLAVYCIAEDKEGVIWIGTNRGPLVLNNPSRYFNDNFYCTQIKVPRNDDSGLADFLLVNEAINAIAIDGANRKWIGTASNGIYLISADGMETIHHFTEENSPLLSNSIVSIAIHPRTGEVFIGTGKGLVSYQSDATEAENSFKESNVRAYPNPVRPDYSGVITVTGMVYDSDVKIVDTAGHLIYQGTSLGGQFTWDGRNKQGRRVATGIYMVLAADSEGKEGIVTKIAFIK
;
A
#
# COMPACT_ATOMS: atom_id res chain seq x y z
N ARG A 1 -29.95 40.15 -14.88
CA ARG A 1 -29.37 41.11 -15.85
C ARG A 1 -27.94 41.43 -15.40
N ASP A 2 -26.99 40.83 -16.09
CA ASP A 2 -25.72 41.42 -16.41
C ASP A 2 -24.74 41.68 -15.29
N VAL A 3 -23.79 40.84 -15.22
CA VAL A 3 -22.48 41.46 -15.33
C VAL A 3 -21.48 40.46 -15.96
N LEU A 4 -21.75 40.10 -17.18
CA LEU A 4 -20.69 39.60 -18.08
C LEU A 4 -20.14 40.76 -18.91
N GLY A 5 -20.15 41.99 -18.34
CA GLY A 5 -19.52 43.16 -18.92
C GLY A 5 -18.01 43.07 -18.77
N SER A 6 -17.30 42.84 -19.88
CA SER A 6 -15.89 43.19 -20.14
C SER A 6 -14.78 42.54 -19.29
N ARG A 7 -15.00 41.44 -18.59
CA ARG A 7 -13.94 40.64 -18.07
C ARG A 7 -13.54 39.58 -19.11
N GLY A 8 -12.45 39.82 -19.80
CA GLY A 8 -11.94 38.89 -20.82
C GLY A 8 -11.69 37.50 -20.21
N LEU A 9 -11.81 36.47 -21.03
CA LEU A 9 -11.51 35.08 -20.68
C LEU A 9 -10.21 34.92 -19.86
N GLY A 10 -9.22 35.78 -20.06
CA GLY A 10 -7.98 35.82 -19.30
C GLY A 10 -8.15 36.13 -17.80
N ASP A 11 -9.18 36.84 -17.36
CA ASP A 11 -9.46 37.11 -15.95
C ASP A 11 -10.13 35.91 -15.25
N VAL A 12 -10.90 35.13 -16.01
CA VAL A 12 -11.54 33.91 -15.49
C VAL A 12 -10.47 32.85 -15.23
N TYR A 13 -9.48 32.70 -16.12
CA TYR A 13 -8.37 31.76 -15.92
C TYR A 13 -7.40 32.19 -14.82
N LYS A 14 -7.24 33.48 -14.55
CA LYS A 14 -6.38 33.98 -13.47
C LYS A 14 -6.96 33.78 -12.07
N ARG A 15 -8.25 33.42 -11.97
CA ARG A 15 -8.96 33.20 -10.71
C ARG A 15 -9.34 31.75 -10.48
N GLN A 16 -8.76 30.81 -11.24
CA GLN A 16 -8.99 29.39 -10.97
C GLN A 16 -8.34 29.02 -9.64
N HIS A 17 -9.16 28.53 -8.72
CA HIS A 17 -8.73 27.99 -7.44
C HIS A 17 -8.08 26.63 -7.68
N ALA A 18 -7.00 26.37 -6.96
CA ALA A 18 -6.24 25.13 -7.15
C ALA A 18 -6.95 23.89 -6.61
N VAL A 19 -7.85 24.08 -5.63
CA VAL A 19 -8.69 23.03 -5.06
C VAL A 19 -10.12 23.50 -5.02
N SER A 20 -11.05 22.71 -5.55
CA SER A 20 -12.49 22.93 -5.45
C SER A 20 -13.16 21.70 -4.84
N VAL A 21 -13.99 21.92 -3.84
CA VAL A 21 -14.65 20.85 -3.09
C VAL A 21 -16.16 21.00 -3.21
N LEU A 22 -16.85 19.95 -3.67
CA LEU A 22 -18.31 19.87 -3.63
C LEU A 22 -18.74 19.41 -2.23
N MET A 23 -19.42 20.29 -1.51
CA MET A 23 -19.89 20.01 -0.16
C MET A 23 -21.20 19.22 -0.15
N LYS A 24 -21.51 18.58 0.98
CA LYS A 24 -22.73 17.75 1.13
C LYS A 24 -24.05 18.52 0.87
N ASN A 25 -24.06 19.83 1.12
CA ASN A 25 -25.20 20.70 0.88
C ASN A 25 -25.37 21.09 -0.61
N GLY A 26 -24.46 20.65 -1.50
CA GLY A 26 -24.47 20.97 -2.91
C GLY A 26 -23.69 22.22 -3.30
N ASP A 27 -23.16 22.98 -2.34
CA ASP A 27 -22.35 24.16 -2.61
C ASP A 27 -20.90 23.79 -2.94
N TRP A 28 -20.23 24.66 -3.71
CA TRP A 28 -18.82 24.55 -4.00
C TRP A 28 -18.00 25.48 -3.10
N ALA A 29 -17.03 24.89 -2.38
CA ALA A 29 -15.96 25.63 -1.73
C ALA A 29 -14.73 25.66 -2.64
N SER A 30 -14.11 26.82 -2.77
CA SER A 30 -12.91 27.02 -3.59
C SER A 30 -11.76 27.48 -2.70
N LEU A 31 -10.73 26.65 -2.60
CA LEU A 31 -9.58 26.85 -1.74
C LEU A 31 -8.41 27.38 -2.56
N HIS A 32 -7.75 28.43 -2.09
CA HIS A 32 -6.69 29.10 -2.80
C HIS A 32 -5.38 29.01 -2.02
N TYR A 33 -4.46 28.20 -2.54
CA TYR A 33 -3.11 28.06 -1.99
C TYR A 33 -2.08 28.50 -3.04
N PRO A 34 -1.40 29.65 -2.85
CA PRO A 34 -0.52 30.26 -3.86
C PRO A 34 0.60 29.37 -4.37
N GLU A 35 1.11 28.49 -3.52
CA GLU A 35 2.20 27.57 -3.86
C GLU A 35 1.81 26.52 -4.89
N ILE A 36 0.54 26.09 -4.92
CA ILE A 36 0.07 25.09 -5.90
C ILE A 36 -0.54 25.71 -7.15
N VAL A 37 -0.88 27.01 -7.15
CA VAL A 37 -1.37 27.70 -8.36
C VAL A 37 -0.35 27.67 -9.49
N LYS A 38 0.95 27.67 -9.15
CA LYS A 38 2.06 27.60 -10.10
C LYS A 38 2.45 26.17 -10.43
N ALA A 39 2.05 25.22 -9.61
CA ALA A 39 2.28 23.80 -9.87
C ALA A 39 1.35 23.32 -10.98
N SER A 40 1.83 22.41 -11.79
CA SER A 40 1.07 21.79 -12.86
C SER A 40 1.21 20.27 -12.81
N ASN A 41 0.37 19.55 -13.55
CA ASN A 41 0.39 18.10 -13.61
C ASN A 41 0.16 17.43 -12.25
N PHE A 42 -0.86 17.88 -11.51
CA PHE A 42 -1.34 17.13 -10.36
C PHE A 42 -1.87 15.77 -10.83
N GLY A 43 -1.37 14.72 -10.17
CA GLY A 43 -1.65 13.34 -10.52
C GLY A 43 -2.54 12.67 -9.49
N ARG A 44 -1.95 11.87 -8.61
CA ARG A 44 -2.67 11.11 -7.59
C ARG A 44 -2.95 11.95 -6.36
N THR A 45 -4.14 11.74 -5.80
CA THR A 45 -4.55 12.32 -4.52
C THR A 45 -5.02 11.21 -3.60
N ILE A 46 -4.73 11.34 -2.31
CA ILE A 46 -5.25 10.47 -1.25
C ILE A 46 -5.65 11.32 -0.03
N PHE A 47 -6.58 10.82 0.76
CA PHE A 47 -6.74 11.21 2.16
C PHE A 47 -6.07 10.16 3.02
N ASP A 48 -5.21 10.58 3.93
CA ASP A 48 -4.61 9.68 4.89
C ASP A 48 -5.54 9.42 6.10
N LYS A 49 -5.16 8.52 6.98
CA LYS A 49 -5.94 8.18 8.20
C LYS A 49 -6.17 9.36 9.15
N ARG A 50 -5.39 10.44 9.04
CA ARG A 50 -5.56 11.69 9.78
C ARG A 50 -6.59 12.62 9.13
N GLY A 51 -7.02 12.30 7.90
CA GLY A 51 -7.88 13.15 7.10
C GLY A 51 -7.13 14.23 6.31
N TRP A 52 -5.79 14.16 6.22
CA TRP A 52 -5.01 15.12 5.44
C TRP A 52 -5.04 14.76 3.97
N LEU A 53 -5.22 15.76 3.13
CA LEU A 53 -5.19 15.62 1.67
C LEU A 53 -3.74 15.69 1.19
N TRP A 54 -3.34 14.67 0.45
CA TRP A 54 -2.06 14.63 -0.26
C TRP A 54 -2.29 14.66 -1.76
N ALA A 55 -1.48 15.43 -2.50
CA ALA A 55 -1.53 15.47 -3.96
C ALA A 55 -0.12 15.49 -4.55
N THR A 56 0.10 14.63 -5.55
CA THR A 56 1.38 14.51 -6.25
C THR A 56 1.43 15.44 -7.46
N SER A 57 2.62 15.96 -7.77
CA SER A 57 2.90 16.69 -9.00
C SER A 57 4.10 16.07 -9.71
N SER A 58 3.88 15.65 -10.97
CA SER A 58 4.83 14.81 -11.73
C SER A 58 5.77 15.58 -12.65
N ARG A 59 5.79 16.89 -12.61
CA ARG A 59 6.68 17.69 -13.45
C ARG A 59 8.11 17.67 -12.91
N ILE A 60 9.09 17.23 -13.71
CA ILE A 60 10.49 17.06 -13.28
C ILE A 60 11.11 18.34 -12.73
N GLU A 61 10.84 19.50 -13.34
CA GLU A 61 11.46 20.79 -12.94
C GLU A 61 10.78 21.45 -11.74
N SER A 62 9.51 21.15 -11.49
CA SER A 62 8.69 21.78 -10.45
C SER A 62 7.71 20.78 -9.81
N GLY A 63 8.00 19.50 -9.95
CA GLY A 63 7.23 18.42 -9.32
C GLY A 63 7.43 18.40 -7.81
N GLY A 64 6.52 17.76 -7.11
CA GLY A 64 6.59 17.70 -5.68
C GLY A 64 5.37 17.05 -5.04
N LEU A 65 5.27 17.25 -3.75
CA LEU A 65 4.19 16.73 -2.94
C LEU A 65 3.50 17.89 -2.21
N PHE A 66 2.19 17.98 -2.38
CA PHE A 66 1.34 18.90 -1.64
C PHE A 66 0.65 18.15 -0.50
N CYS A 67 0.58 18.77 0.66
CA CYS A 67 -0.21 18.30 1.79
C CYS A 67 -1.06 19.45 2.35
N LEU A 68 -2.31 19.12 2.66
CA LEU A 68 -3.28 20.03 3.27
C LEU A 68 -3.94 19.33 4.47
N ASN A 69 -3.79 19.92 5.63
CA ASN A 69 -4.62 19.67 6.79
C ASN A 69 -5.62 20.81 6.93
N TYR A 70 -6.89 20.57 6.60
CA TYR A 70 -7.98 21.54 6.66
C TYR A 70 -8.72 21.52 8.01
N ASN A 71 -8.17 20.91 9.03
CA ASN A 71 -8.69 20.81 10.41
C ASN A 71 -10.19 20.46 10.52
N GLY A 72 -10.74 19.80 9.48
CA GLY A 72 -12.15 19.43 9.41
C GLY A 72 -13.10 20.56 8.97
N THR A 73 -12.60 21.76 8.64
CA THR A 73 -13.34 22.99 8.34
C THR A 73 -13.09 23.47 6.92
N ILE A 74 -13.65 22.80 5.90
CA ILE A 74 -13.40 23.12 4.49
C ILE A 74 -13.76 24.57 4.12
N ALA A 75 -14.74 25.19 4.79
CA ALA A 75 -15.20 26.54 4.51
C ALA A 75 -14.34 27.64 5.17
N ASP A 76 -13.60 27.32 6.21
CA ASP A 76 -12.69 28.23 6.91
C ASP A 76 -11.23 27.82 6.62
N THR A 77 -10.56 28.65 5.83
CA THR A 77 -9.15 28.39 5.47
C THR A 77 -8.15 29.08 6.40
N SER A 78 -8.62 29.74 7.44
CA SER A 78 -7.77 30.51 8.36
C SER A 78 -6.94 29.62 9.30
N ASP A 79 -7.40 28.39 9.55
CA ASP A 79 -6.77 27.40 10.39
C ASP A 79 -6.08 26.28 9.59
N ASP A 80 -6.07 26.37 8.26
CA ASP A 80 -5.45 25.39 7.38
C ASP A 80 -3.94 25.35 7.55
N GLN A 81 -3.40 24.14 7.60
CA GLN A 81 -1.98 23.91 7.43
C GLN A 81 -1.74 23.32 6.04
N HIS A 82 -0.95 24.00 5.22
CA HIS A 82 -0.64 23.52 3.88
C HIS A 82 0.83 23.73 3.54
N ARG A 83 1.38 22.82 2.74
CA ARG A 83 2.77 22.90 2.27
C ARG A 83 2.92 22.16 0.94
N PHE A 84 3.69 22.76 0.04
CA PHE A 84 4.12 22.13 -1.19
C PHE A 84 5.65 22.00 -1.19
N ILE A 85 6.15 20.76 -1.12
CA ILE A 85 7.59 20.48 -1.12
C ILE A 85 8.00 20.02 -2.52
N THR A 86 8.99 20.69 -3.08
CA THR A 86 9.61 20.38 -4.39
C THR A 86 11.06 19.92 -4.24
N ARG A 87 11.66 20.12 -3.08
CA ARG A 87 13.02 19.69 -2.76
C ARG A 87 12.97 18.77 -1.55
N PHE A 88 13.38 17.55 -1.76
CA PHE A 88 13.39 16.53 -0.72
C PHE A 88 14.81 16.31 -0.21
N THR A 89 14.96 16.23 1.11
CA THR A 89 16.20 15.81 1.76
C THR A 89 15.98 14.43 2.33
N ASN A 90 16.93 13.51 2.16
CA ASN A 90 16.82 12.18 2.75
C ASN A 90 17.37 12.13 4.19
N GLN A 91 17.28 10.98 4.83
CA GLN A 91 17.75 10.71 6.20
C GLN A 91 19.26 10.95 6.39
N ASP A 92 20.04 10.94 5.32
CA ASP A 92 21.50 11.17 5.36
C ASP A 92 21.85 12.66 5.12
N GLY A 93 20.83 13.53 4.99
CA GLY A 93 20.99 14.95 4.68
C GLY A 93 21.27 15.24 3.20
N ALA A 94 21.19 14.25 2.32
CA ALA A 94 21.40 14.45 0.89
C ALA A 94 20.15 15.07 0.25
N LEU A 95 20.37 16.14 -0.54
CA LEU A 95 19.33 16.77 -1.34
C LEU A 95 19.02 15.92 -2.57
N LEU A 96 17.75 15.57 -2.73
CA LEU A 96 17.25 14.83 -3.89
C LEU A 96 16.69 15.84 -4.90
N GLU A 97 17.49 16.15 -5.92
CA GLU A 97 17.13 17.13 -6.93
C GLU A 97 16.35 16.51 -8.09
N GLN A 98 15.53 17.34 -8.77
CA GLN A 98 14.79 16.99 -9.97
C GLN A 98 13.88 15.75 -9.79
N LEU A 99 13.18 15.69 -8.66
CA LEU A 99 12.21 14.64 -8.41
C LEU A 99 10.86 14.96 -9.05
N ALA A 100 10.37 14.01 -9.85
CA ALA A 100 8.98 13.93 -10.26
C ALA A 100 8.25 12.96 -9.32
N VAL A 101 7.11 13.36 -8.78
CA VAL A 101 6.31 12.52 -7.87
C VAL A 101 5.09 11.99 -8.63
N TYR A 102 5.06 10.67 -8.90
CA TYR A 102 4.06 10.05 -9.76
C TYR A 102 2.89 9.44 -9.00
N CYS A 103 3.15 8.81 -7.87
CA CYS A 103 2.14 8.13 -7.08
C CYS A 103 2.39 8.23 -5.59
N ILE A 104 1.36 7.90 -4.82
CA ILE A 104 1.37 7.97 -3.36
C ILE A 104 0.42 6.90 -2.80
N ALA A 105 0.79 6.29 -1.70
CA ALA A 105 -0.05 5.37 -0.94
C ALA A 105 0.25 5.51 0.56
N GLU A 106 -0.78 5.37 1.40
CA GLU A 106 -0.61 5.21 2.84
C GLU A 106 -0.67 3.73 3.18
N ASP A 107 0.27 3.27 3.99
CA ASP A 107 0.28 1.89 4.44
C ASP A 107 -0.55 1.66 5.72
N LYS A 108 -0.60 0.41 6.20
CA LYS A 108 -1.45 0.06 7.35
C LYS A 108 -0.99 0.68 8.66
N GLU A 109 0.28 1.08 8.75
CA GLU A 109 0.87 1.75 9.91
C GLU A 109 0.79 3.28 9.82
N GLY A 110 0.22 3.82 8.73
CA GLY A 110 0.09 5.25 8.52
C GLY A 110 1.35 5.91 7.96
N VAL A 111 2.27 5.10 7.45
CA VAL A 111 3.48 5.55 6.73
C VAL A 111 3.09 5.89 5.29
N ILE A 112 3.57 7.00 4.78
CA ILE A 112 3.30 7.43 3.41
C ILE A 112 4.43 6.98 2.49
N TRP A 113 4.08 6.23 1.47
CA TRP A 113 4.96 5.77 0.40
C TRP A 113 4.75 6.62 -0.85
N ILE A 114 5.83 7.14 -1.41
CA ILE A 114 5.81 8.07 -2.53
C ILE A 114 6.62 7.46 -3.66
N GLY A 115 6.00 7.28 -4.83
CA GLY A 115 6.69 6.84 -6.04
C GLY A 115 7.24 8.03 -6.83
N THR A 116 8.54 7.98 -7.13
CA THR A 116 9.25 9.04 -7.85
C THR A 116 9.95 8.49 -9.10
N ASN A 117 10.56 9.38 -9.88
CA ASN A 117 11.44 9.00 -11.00
C ASN A 117 12.80 8.40 -10.55
N ARG A 118 13.05 8.30 -9.24
CA ARG A 118 14.30 7.79 -8.65
C ARG A 118 14.05 6.83 -7.49
N GLY A 119 13.07 5.93 -7.64
CA GLY A 119 12.67 4.98 -6.62
C GLY A 119 11.64 5.55 -5.64
N PRO A 120 11.24 4.73 -4.66
CA PRO A 120 10.29 5.13 -3.65
C PRO A 120 10.95 6.00 -2.56
N LEU A 121 10.20 6.96 -2.05
CA LEU A 121 10.50 7.69 -0.82
C LEU A 121 9.46 7.37 0.23
N VAL A 122 9.85 7.38 1.49
CA VAL A 122 9.01 7.00 2.62
C VAL A 122 8.94 8.11 3.65
N LEU A 123 7.74 8.46 4.08
CA LEU A 123 7.50 9.38 5.19
C LEU A 123 7.08 8.57 6.41
N ASN A 124 8.04 8.16 7.23
CA ASN A 124 7.79 7.38 8.43
C ASN A 124 6.97 8.15 9.48
N ASN A 125 7.10 9.46 9.50
CA ASN A 125 6.30 10.33 10.36
C ASN A 125 5.69 11.49 9.54
N PRO A 126 4.57 11.28 8.85
CA PRO A 126 3.93 12.30 8.04
C PRO A 126 3.52 13.55 8.82
N SER A 127 3.30 13.44 10.14
CA SER A 127 2.97 14.60 10.99
C SER A 127 4.08 15.68 11.02
N ARG A 128 5.32 15.31 10.68
CA ARG A 128 6.43 16.24 10.56
C ARG A 128 6.49 16.98 9.24
N TYR A 129 5.58 16.70 8.31
CA TYR A 129 5.63 17.29 6.96
C TYR A 129 5.63 18.83 6.96
N PHE A 130 4.94 19.44 7.92
CA PHE A 130 4.88 20.89 8.06
C PHE A 130 6.10 21.50 8.79
N ASN A 131 6.99 20.69 9.33
CA ASN A 131 8.16 21.17 10.08
C ASN A 131 9.32 21.50 9.14
N ASP A 132 10.14 22.50 9.51
CA ASP A 132 11.29 22.92 8.71
C ASP A 132 12.38 21.84 8.59
N ASN A 133 12.52 20.98 9.60
CA ASN A 133 13.47 19.87 9.62
C ASN A 133 12.91 18.57 9.03
N PHE A 134 11.90 18.68 8.16
CA PHE A 134 11.32 17.54 7.47
C PHE A 134 12.35 16.86 6.55
N TYR A 135 12.37 15.54 6.58
CA TYR A 135 13.11 14.70 5.65
C TYR A 135 12.30 13.45 5.27
N CYS A 136 12.61 12.85 4.13
CA CYS A 136 12.10 11.56 3.72
C CYS A 136 13.15 10.47 3.92
N THR A 137 12.70 9.22 3.91
CA THR A 137 13.58 8.05 4.01
C THR A 137 13.67 7.35 2.65
N GLN A 138 14.90 7.09 2.20
CA GLN A 138 15.18 6.11 1.16
C GLN A 138 15.57 4.80 1.86
N ILE A 139 14.82 3.72 1.61
CA ILE A 139 15.07 2.43 2.26
C ILE A 139 16.40 1.88 1.76
N LYS A 140 17.28 1.49 2.69
CA LYS A 140 18.58 0.88 2.41
C LYS A 140 18.46 -0.62 2.52
N VAL A 141 18.57 -1.34 1.40
CA VAL A 141 18.51 -2.79 1.32
C VAL A 141 19.92 -3.35 1.33
N PRO A 142 20.31 -4.21 2.29
CA PRO A 142 21.63 -4.85 2.32
C PRO A 142 21.89 -5.67 1.06
N ARG A 143 23.13 -5.64 0.56
CA ARG A 143 23.50 -6.38 -0.66
C ARG A 143 23.62 -7.89 -0.45
N ASN A 144 23.74 -8.37 0.78
CA ASN A 144 23.93 -9.79 1.12
C ASN A 144 25.11 -10.46 0.38
N ASP A 145 26.16 -9.68 0.08
CA ASP A 145 27.38 -10.08 -0.62
C ASP A 145 28.64 -10.03 0.26
N ASP A 146 28.45 -10.05 1.58
CA ASP A 146 29.47 -9.90 2.63
C ASP A 146 30.25 -8.57 2.61
N SER A 147 29.88 -7.63 1.75
CA SER A 147 30.51 -6.29 1.67
C SER A 147 30.11 -5.36 2.82
N GLY A 148 29.00 -5.67 3.52
CA GLY A 148 28.38 -4.78 4.51
C GLY A 148 27.77 -3.51 3.91
N LEU A 149 27.66 -3.43 2.57
CA LEU A 149 27.07 -2.33 1.85
C LEU A 149 25.55 -2.50 1.66
N ALA A 150 24.86 -1.41 1.42
CA ALA A 150 23.43 -1.39 1.10
C ALA A 150 23.18 -0.49 -0.10
N ASP A 151 22.19 -0.86 -0.92
CA ASP A 151 21.67 -0.03 -1.99
C ASP A 151 20.32 0.58 -1.60
N PHE A 152 19.96 1.72 -2.15
CA PHE A 152 18.62 2.26 -1.98
C PHE A 152 17.61 1.44 -2.81
N LEU A 153 16.48 1.11 -2.20
CA LEU A 153 15.40 0.36 -2.82
C LEU A 153 15.00 1.00 -4.16
N LEU A 154 15.13 0.25 -5.26
CA LEU A 154 14.71 0.63 -6.61
C LEU A 154 15.18 2.05 -7.02
N VAL A 155 16.37 2.47 -6.61
CA VAL A 155 16.87 3.87 -6.74
C VAL A 155 16.90 4.40 -8.18
N ASN A 156 17.02 3.52 -9.17
CA ASN A 156 17.09 3.89 -10.59
C ASN A 156 15.78 3.65 -11.34
N GLU A 157 14.71 3.31 -10.62
CA GLU A 157 13.42 2.98 -11.21
C GLU A 157 12.43 4.15 -11.08
N ALA A 158 11.73 4.44 -12.16
CA ALA A 158 10.57 5.34 -12.10
C ALA A 158 9.34 4.56 -11.61
N ILE A 159 8.79 4.96 -10.48
CA ILE A 159 7.70 4.26 -9.80
C ILE A 159 6.36 4.90 -10.18
N ASN A 160 5.60 4.24 -11.04
CA ASN A 160 4.33 4.76 -11.56
C ASN A 160 3.12 4.43 -10.68
N ALA A 161 3.18 3.33 -9.94
CA ALA A 161 2.07 2.88 -9.10
C ALA A 161 2.56 2.19 -7.84
N ILE A 162 1.89 2.45 -6.73
CA ILE A 162 2.08 1.74 -5.44
C ILE A 162 0.70 1.34 -4.94
N ALA A 163 0.55 0.09 -4.52
CA ALA A 163 -0.64 -0.41 -3.83
C ALA A 163 -0.22 -1.23 -2.62
N ILE A 164 -0.95 -1.07 -1.52
CA ILE A 164 -0.70 -1.75 -0.25
C ILE A 164 -1.68 -2.92 -0.14
N ASP A 165 -1.17 -4.12 0.10
CA ASP A 165 -2.01 -5.30 0.27
C ASP A 165 -2.45 -5.51 1.73
N GLY A 166 -3.24 -6.55 1.95
CA GLY A 166 -3.78 -6.88 3.27
C GLY A 166 -2.72 -7.18 4.33
N ALA A 167 -1.55 -7.66 3.92
CA ALA A 167 -0.40 -7.94 4.77
C ALA A 167 0.60 -6.77 4.88
N ASN A 168 0.18 -5.55 4.53
CA ASN A 168 1.02 -4.35 4.52
C ASN A 168 2.22 -4.41 3.56
N ARG A 169 2.24 -5.37 2.63
CA ARG A 169 3.29 -5.45 1.61
C ARG A 169 3.01 -4.42 0.52
N LYS A 170 4.06 -4.04 -0.21
CA LYS A 170 4.00 -2.99 -1.22
C LYS A 170 4.12 -3.59 -2.62
N TRP A 171 3.05 -3.50 -3.38
CA TRP A 171 3.07 -3.76 -4.82
C TRP A 171 3.54 -2.49 -5.52
N ILE A 172 4.72 -2.54 -6.14
CA ILE A 172 5.38 -1.39 -6.76
C ILE A 172 5.51 -1.63 -8.25
N GLY A 173 4.80 -0.84 -9.05
CA GLY A 173 4.85 -0.87 -10.50
C GLY A 173 5.81 0.17 -11.06
N THR A 174 6.73 -0.27 -11.91
CA THR A 174 7.76 0.59 -12.52
C THR A 174 7.40 1.00 -13.95
N ALA A 175 8.09 2.00 -14.49
CA ALA A 175 7.90 2.45 -15.86
C ALA A 175 8.42 1.45 -16.90
N SER A 176 9.44 0.64 -16.57
CA SER A 176 10.16 -0.18 -17.56
C SER A 176 10.69 -1.52 -17.05
N ASN A 177 10.57 -1.81 -15.76
CA ASN A 177 11.15 -3.02 -15.15
C ASN A 177 10.11 -3.90 -14.42
N GLY A 178 8.86 -3.90 -14.90
CA GLY A 178 7.79 -4.75 -14.38
C GLY A 178 7.26 -4.32 -13.01
N ILE A 179 6.81 -5.30 -12.23
CA ILE A 179 6.15 -5.10 -10.95
C ILE A 179 6.85 -5.90 -9.84
N TYR A 180 7.03 -5.25 -8.71
CA TYR A 180 7.64 -5.83 -7.51
C TYR A 180 6.59 -6.00 -6.41
N LEU A 181 6.68 -7.10 -5.67
CA LEU A 181 6.09 -7.25 -4.34
C LEU A 181 7.19 -7.17 -3.31
N ILE A 182 7.14 -6.15 -2.48
CA ILE A 182 8.13 -5.84 -1.44
C ILE A 182 7.52 -6.13 -0.07
N SER A 183 8.32 -6.61 0.88
CA SER A 183 7.93 -6.83 2.28
C SER A 183 7.34 -5.58 2.94
N ALA A 184 6.68 -5.76 4.08
CA ALA A 184 6.03 -4.67 4.80
C ALA A 184 7.02 -3.56 5.20
N ASP A 185 8.24 -3.93 5.59
CA ASP A 185 9.32 -3.01 5.98
C ASP A 185 10.14 -2.47 4.78
N GLY A 186 9.93 -3.01 3.57
CA GLY A 186 10.64 -2.61 2.37
C GLY A 186 12.02 -3.25 2.17
N MET A 187 12.42 -4.18 3.04
CA MET A 187 13.79 -4.73 3.06
C MET A 187 13.97 -5.95 2.14
N GLU A 188 12.88 -6.62 1.76
CA GLU A 188 12.90 -7.85 0.96
C GLU A 188 12.04 -7.72 -0.28
N THR A 189 12.56 -8.18 -1.42
CA THR A 189 11.79 -8.40 -2.65
C THR A 189 11.21 -9.82 -2.62
N ILE A 190 9.90 -9.93 -2.39
CA ILE A 190 9.18 -11.20 -2.33
C ILE A 190 8.95 -11.75 -3.74
N HIS A 191 8.50 -10.89 -4.65
CA HIS A 191 8.31 -11.22 -6.07
C HIS A 191 8.78 -10.09 -6.97
N HIS A 192 9.29 -10.46 -8.14
CA HIS A 192 9.55 -9.55 -9.25
C HIS A 192 9.05 -10.20 -10.54
N PHE A 193 7.99 -9.63 -11.12
CA PHE A 193 7.39 -10.11 -12.36
C PHE A 193 7.74 -9.17 -13.53
N THR A 194 8.20 -9.78 -14.61
CA THR A 194 8.53 -9.13 -15.88
C THR A 194 7.90 -9.88 -17.04
N GLU A 195 7.94 -9.30 -18.27
CA GLU A 195 7.51 -9.99 -19.50
C GLU A 195 8.29 -11.29 -19.75
N GLU A 196 9.54 -11.39 -19.26
CA GLU A 196 10.41 -12.55 -19.48
C GLU A 196 10.14 -13.72 -18.53
N ASN A 197 9.65 -13.44 -17.30
CA ASN A 197 9.49 -14.46 -16.27
C ASN A 197 8.04 -14.76 -15.88
N SER A 198 7.08 -14.06 -16.48
CA SER A 198 5.66 -14.16 -16.11
C SER A 198 4.74 -13.86 -17.29
N PRO A 199 3.42 -14.11 -17.19
CA PRO A 199 2.43 -13.69 -18.18
C PRO A 199 2.17 -12.19 -18.24
N LEU A 200 3.04 -11.35 -17.65
CA LEU A 200 2.92 -9.89 -17.71
C LEU A 200 2.98 -9.41 -19.16
N LEU A 201 2.01 -8.58 -19.57
CA LEU A 201 1.90 -8.13 -20.96
C LEU A 201 2.92 -7.04 -21.32
N SER A 202 3.40 -6.29 -20.34
CA SER A 202 4.41 -5.25 -20.50
C SER A 202 5.11 -4.94 -19.20
N ASN A 203 6.42 -4.67 -19.26
CA ASN A 203 7.20 -4.18 -18.12
C ASN A 203 6.83 -2.73 -17.72
N SER A 204 6.08 -2.02 -18.58
CA SER A 204 5.56 -0.69 -18.26
C SER A 204 4.25 -0.81 -17.49
N ILE A 205 4.33 -0.61 -16.17
CA ILE A 205 3.16 -0.65 -15.28
C ILE A 205 2.55 0.75 -15.19
N VAL A 206 1.24 0.83 -15.36
CA VAL A 206 0.47 2.09 -15.34
C VAL A 206 -0.34 2.23 -14.06
N SER A 207 -0.93 1.12 -13.60
CA SER A 207 -1.81 1.12 -12.43
C SER A 207 -1.85 -0.24 -11.75
N ILE A 208 -2.14 -0.23 -10.46
CA ILE A 208 -2.33 -1.43 -9.63
C ILE A 208 -3.59 -1.22 -8.80
N ALA A 209 -4.44 -2.25 -8.76
CA ALA A 209 -5.60 -2.29 -7.87
C ALA A 209 -5.71 -3.67 -7.22
N ILE A 210 -6.01 -3.71 -5.94
CA ILE A 210 -6.11 -4.96 -5.18
C ILE A 210 -7.56 -5.15 -4.74
N HIS A 211 -8.13 -6.31 -5.03
CA HIS A 211 -9.46 -6.65 -4.56
C HIS A 211 -9.39 -7.05 -3.07
N PRO A 212 -10.04 -6.32 -2.15
CA PRO A 212 -9.79 -6.46 -0.72
C PRO A 212 -10.17 -7.84 -0.16
N ARG A 213 -11.21 -8.47 -0.69
CA ARG A 213 -11.71 -9.76 -0.18
C ARG A 213 -10.99 -10.97 -0.76
N THR A 214 -10.58 -10.90 -2.04
CA THR A 214 -9.95 -12.03 -2.72
C THR A 214 -8.44 -11.96 -2.72
N GLY A 215 -7.85 -10.78 -2.47
CA GLY A 215 -6.42 -10.54 -2.63
C GLY A 215 -5.95 -10.55 -4.08
N GLU A 216 -6.87 -10.59 -5.06
CA GLU A 216 -6.52 -10.54 -6.47
C GLU A 216 -5.97 -9.16 -6.83
N VAL A 217 -4.79 -9.12 -7.41
CA VAL A 217 -4.07 -7.91 -7.81
C VAL A 217 -4.25 -7.71 -9.30
N PHE A 218 -4.91 -6.64 -9.68
CA PHE A 218 -5.10 -6.22 -11.07
C PHE A 218 -4.00 -5.27 -11.47
N ILE A 219 -3.29 -5.60 -12.54
CA ILE A 219 -2.10 -4.90 -13.00
C ILE A 219 -2.39 -4.33 -14.39
N GLY A 220 -2.59 -3.03 -14.48
CA GLY A 220 -2.71 -2.30 -15.74
C GLY A 220 -1.34 -2.02 -16.31
N THR A 221 -1.09 -2.46 -17.54
CA THR A 221 0.15 -2.25 -18.26
C THR A 221 -0.06 -1.41 -19.53
N GLY A 222 1.01 -0.97 -20.15
CA GLY A 222 0.94 -0.27 -21.43
C GLY A 222 0.32 -1.09 -22.58
N LYS A 223 0.21 -2.42 -22.43
CA LYS A 223 -0.32 -3.35 -23.43
C LYS A 223 -1.64 -4.05 -23.04
N GLY A 224 -2.16 -3.79 -21.85
CA GLY A 224 -3.40 -4.39 -21.38
C GLY A 224 -3.43 -4.67 -19.89
N LEU A 225 -4.45 -5.44 -19.45
CA LEU A 225 -4.72 -5.77 -18.07
C LEU A 225 -4.45 -7.25 -17.80
N VAL A 226 -3.73 -7.54 -16.72
CA VAL A 226 -3.56 -8.89 -16.18
C VAL A 226 -3.94 -8.91 -14.71
N SER A 227 -4.21 -10.10 -14.15
CA SER A 227 -4.36 -10.24 -12.71
C SER A 227 -3.48 -11.34 -12.16
N TYR A 228 -3.14 -11.21 -10.87
CA TYR A 228 -2.38 -12.17 -10.09
C TYR A 228 -3.14 -12.48 -8.79
N GLN A 229 -3.36 -13.76 -8.51
CA GLN A 229 -3.98 -14.18 -7.25
C GLN A 229 -2.93 -14.15 -6.14
N SER A 230 -2.97 -13.12 -5.30
CA SER A 230 -2.09 -12.99 -4.14
C SER A 230 -2.58 -13.83 -2.96
N ASP A 231 -1.68 -14.06 -2.02
CA ASP A 231 -1.89 -14.78 -0.77
C ASP A 231 -2.24 -13.87 0.42
N ALA A 232 -2.46 -12.56 0.21
CA ALA A 232 -2.89 -11.61 1.22
C ALA A 232 -4.26 -11.01 0.89
N THR A 233 -5.13 -10.95 1.89
CA THR A 233 -6.44 -10.31 1.79
C THR A 233 -6.60 -9.23 2.86
N GLU A 234 -7.60 -8.36 2.73
CA GLU A 234 -7.89 -7.38 3.77
C GLU A 234 -8.31 -8.08 5.06
N ALA A 235 -7.79 -7.59 6.19
CA ALA A 235 -7.99 -8.18 7.49
C ALA A 235 -9.35 -7.78 8.10
N GLU A 236 -9.89 -8.66 8.95
CA GLU A 236 -11.02 -8.33 9.81
C GLU A 236 -10.55 -7.49 11.01
N ASN A 237 -11.44 -6.64 11.54
CA ASN A 237 -11.14 -5.83 12.72
C ASN A 237 -11.13 -6.64 14.03
N SER A 238 -11.74 -7.82 14.03
CA SER A 238 -11.79 -8.73 15.19
C SER A 238 -12.16 -10.14 14.73
N PHE A 239 -11.71 -11.13 15.49
CA PHE A 239 -12.12 -12.51 15.26
C PHE A 239 -13.64 -12.69 15.50
N LYS A 240 -14.32 -13.17 14.46
CA LYS A 240 -15.73 -13.56 14.53
C LYS A 240 -15.84 -14.98 14.01
N GLU A 241 -16.32 -15.89 14.84
CA GLU A 241 -16.47 -17.32 14.49
C GLU A 241 -17.25 -17.53 13.19
N SER A 242 -18.24 -16.67 12.91
CA SER A 242 -19.04 -16.73 11.68
C SER A 242 -18.24 -16.40 10.41
N ASN A 243 -17.13 -15.67 10.50
CA ASN A 243 -16.35 -15.17 9.38
C ASN A 243 -15.15 -16.08 9.08
N VAL A 244 -14.67 -16.84 10.08
CA VAL A 244 -13.48 -17.66 9.91
C VAL A 244 -13.84 -18.99 9.25
N ARG A 245 -13.19 -19.26 8.11
CA ARG A 245 -13.42 -20.49 7.33
C ARG A 245 -12.10 -21.04 6.83
N ALA A 246 -11.96 -22.38 6.91
CA ALA A 246 -10.84 -23.10 6.30
C ALA A 246 -11.33 -23.83 5.02
N TYR A 247 -10.54 -23.77 3.96
CA TYR A 247 -10.80 -24.51 2.74
C TYR A 247 -9.51 -24.97 2.03
N PRO A 248 -9.53 -26.14 1.36
CA PRO A 248 -10.60 -27.12 1.41
C PRO A 248 -10.76 -27.71 2.82
N ASN A 249 -12.00 -28.00 3.19
CA ASN A 249 -12.30 -28.67 4.45
C ASN A 249 -13.52 -29.59 4.23
N PRO A 250 -13.36 -30.91 4.24
CA PRO A 250 -12.14 -31.64 4.59
C PRO A 250 -11.03 -31.60 3.50
N VAL A 251 -9.81 -31.75 3.94
CA VAL A 251 -8.62 -31.93 3.06
C VAL A 251 -8.55 -33.39 2.65
N ARG A 252 -8.72 -33.64 1.36
CA ARG A 252 -8.73 -35.01 0.78
C ARG A 252 -7.31 -35.52 0.51
N PRO A 253 -7.12 -36.85 0.33
CA PRO A 253 -5.79 -37.46 0.10
C PRO A 253 -5.06 -36.93 -1.14
N ASP A 254 -5.82 -36.67 -2.20
CA ASP A 254 -5.38 -36.22 -3.52
C ASP A 254 -5.08 -34.70 -3.58
N TYR A 255 -5.45 -33.95 -2.53
CA TYR A 255 -5.18 -32.53 -2.47
C TYR A 255 -3.77 -32.24 -2.00
N SER A 256 -2.98 -31.58 -2.85
CA SER A 256 -1.59 -31.18 -2.60
C SER A 256 -1.38 -29.67 -2.50
N GLY A 257 -2.45 -28.89 -2.67
CA GLY A 257 -2.38 -27.43 -2.57
C GLY A 257 -2.35 -26.91 -1.13
N VAL A 258 -2.32 -25.61 -0.98
CA VAL A 258 -2.38 -24.95 0.31
C VAL A 258 -3.81 -24.90 0.88
N ILE A 259 -3.93 -25.06 2.16
CA ILE A 259 -5.17 -24.89 2.93
C ILE A 259 -5.21 -23.44 3.38
N THR A 260 -6.27 -22.74 3.04
CA THR A 260 -6.43 -21.33 3.37
C THR A 260 -7.44 -21.17 4.49
N VAL A 261 -7.11 -20.40 5.49
CA VAL A 261 -8.00 -19.93 6.56
C VAL A 261 -8.26 -18.45 6.34
N THR A 262 -9.52 -18.06 6.14
CA THR A 262 -9.93 -16.65 5.94
C THR A 262 -10.63 -16.09 7.16
N GLY A 263 -10.86 -14.78 7.19
CA GLY A 263 -11.49 -14.09 8.33
C GLY A 263 -10.51 -13.82 9.47
N MET A 264 -9.22 -13.75 9.16
CA MET A 264 -8.16 -13.47 10.13
C MET A 264 -8.07 -11.97 10.44
N VAL A 265 -7.55 -11.65 11.61
CA VAL A 265 -7.12 -10.31 11.99
C VAL A 265 -5.70 -10.07 11.47
N TYR A 266 -5.36 -8.80 11.21
CA TYR A 266 -4.03 -8.42 10.72
C TYR A 266 -2.93 -8.87 11.68
N ASP A 267 -1.85 -9.40 11.11
CA ASP A 267 -0.63 -9.80 11.82
C ASP A 267 -0.86 -10.74 13.02
N SER A 268 -1.85 -11.65 12.89
CA SER A 268 -2.16 -12.62 13.95
C SER A 268 -1.15 -13.75 14.03
N ASP A 269 -0.69 -14.10 15.23
CA ASP A 269 0.04 -15.35 15.50
C ASP A 269 -0.92 -16.53 15.37
N VAL A 270 -0.65 -17.44 14.43
CA VAL A 270 -1.52 -18.59 14.14
C VAL A 270 -0.80 -19.88 14.49
N LYS A 271 -1.47 -20.70 15.32
CA LYS A 271 -1.01 -22.03 15.70
C LYS A 271 -1.99 -23.09 15.22
N ILE A 272 -1.47 -24.14 14.61
CA ILE A 272 -2.22 -25.35 14.28
C ILE A 272 -1.82 -26.42 15.27
N VAL A 273 -2.81 -26.95 15.97
CA VAL A 273 -2.62 -28.00 16.99
C VAL A 273 -3.49 -29.21 16.68
N ASP A 274 -3.08 -30.40 17.15
CA ASP A 274 -3.92 -31.60 17.13
C ASP A 274 -4.96 -31.56 18.25
N THR A 275 -5.81 -32.59 18.34
CA THR A 275 -6.86 -32.70 19.37
C THR A 275 -6.32 -32.90 20.78
N ALA A 276 -5.03 -33.25 20.92
CA ALA A 276 -4.35 -33.36 22.21
C ALA A 276 -3.64 -32.05 22.61
N GLY A 277 -3.66 -31.03 21.74
CA GLY A 277 -3.03 -29.74 21.96
C GLY A 277 -1.56 -29.66 21.54
N HIS A 278 -1.02 -30.70 20.88
CA HIS A 278 0.35 -30.64 20.40
C HIS A 278 0.47 -29.70 19.21
N LEU A 279 1.50 -28.83 19.25
CA LEU A 279 1.78 -27.89 18.18
C LEU A 279 2.30 -28.61 16.92
N ILE A 280 1.55 -28.45 15.83
CA ILE A 280 1.85 -29.02 14.51
C ILE A 280 2.60 -28.02 13.64
N TYR A 281 2.05 -26.79 13.54
CA TYR A 281 2.59 -25.71 12.72
C TYR A 281 2.30 -24.35 13.36
N GLN A 282 3.09 -23.35 13.01
CA GLN A 282 2.94 -21.98 13.47
C GLN A 282 3.36 -21.02 12.36
N GLY A 283 2.69 -19.90 12.26
CA GLY A 283 3.01 -18.80 11.34
C GLY A 283 2.18 -17.57 11.63
N THR A 284 2.30 -16.57 10.78
CA THR A 284 1.57 -15.30 10.90
C THR A 284 0.56 -15.15 9.77
N SER A 285 -0.58 -14.53 10.05
CA SER A 285 -1.59 -14.25 9.02
C SER A 285 -1.08 -13.19 8.03
N LEU A 286 -1.40 -13.38 6.76
CA LEU A 286 -1.18 -12.40 5.70
C LEU A 286 -2.46 -11.56 5.51
N GLY A 287 -2.60 -10.55 6.35
CA GLY A 287 -3.83 -9.78 6.44
C GLY A 287 -5.00 -10.64 6.94
N GLY A 288 -6.07 -10.73 6.15
CA GLY A 288 -7.28 -11.48 6.48
C GLY A 288 -7.20 -12.98 6.25
N GLN A 289 -6.05 -13.53 5.88
CA GLN A 289 -5.90 -14.96 5.65
C GLN A 289 -4.59 -15.54 6.16
N PHE A 290 -4.61 -16.86 6.39
CA PHE A 290 -3.46 -17.66 6.74
C PHE A 290 -3.44 -18.90 5.84
N THR A 291 -2.26 -19.30 5.37
CA THR A 291 -2.10 -20.46 4.50
C THR A 291 -1.21 -21.52 5.15
N TRP A 292 -1.57 -22.78 4.93
CA TRP A 292 -0.84 -23.94 5.46
C TRP A 292 -0.80 -25.07 4.41
N ASP A 293 0.35 -25.66 4.20
CA ASP A 293 0.56 -26.74 3.23
C ASP A 293 0.15 -28.14 3.74
N GLY A 294 -0.38 -28.24 4.95
CA GLY A 294 -0.75 -29.50 5.58
C GLY A 294 0.45 -30.32 6.10
N ARG A 295 1.58 -29.65 6.35
CA ARG A 295 2.81 -30.29 6.87
C ARG A 295 3.12 -29.80 8.29
N ASN A 296 3.78 -30.68 9.05
CA ASN A 296 4.29 -30.30 10.36
C ASN A 296 5.63 -29.55 10.24
N LYS A 297 6.18 -29.09 11.38
CA LYS A 297 7.48 -28.39 11.44
C LYS A 297 8.66 -29.16 10.85
N GLN A 298 8.55 -30.49 10.68
CA GLN A 298 9.57 -31.32 10.06
C GLN A 298 9.32 -31.55 8.55
N GLY A 299 8.36 -30.85 7.94
CA GLY A 299 8.00 -30.94 6.53
C GLY A 299 7.21 -32.20 6.16
N ARG A 300 6.79 -33.03 7.12
CA ARG A 300 6.00 -34.25 6.88
C ARG A 300 4.52 -33.92 6.86
N ARG A 301 3.79 -34.46 5.86
CA ARG A 301 2.34 -34.34 5.80
C ARG A 301 1.69 -34.93 7.04
N VAL A 302 0.70 -34.21 7.58
CA VAL A 302 -0.03 -34.63 8.78
C VAL A 302 -0.92 -35.84 8.53
N ALA A 303 -1.23 -36.60 9.58
CA ALA A 303 -2.09 -37.77 9.52
C ALA A 303 -3.58 -37.39 9.38
N THR A 304 -4.43 -38.40 9.10
CA THR A 304 -5.89 -38.25 9.21
C THR A 304 -6.25 -37.81 10.63
N GLY A 305 -7.08 -36.78 10.75
CA GLY A 305 -7.48 -36.24 12.03
C GLY A 305 -8.10 -34.85 11.91
N ILE A 306 -8.45 -34.32 13.06
CA ILE A 306 -8.95 -32.93 13.18
C ILE A 306 -7.82 -32.10 13.77
N TYR A 307 -7.55 -30.95 13.14
CA TYR A 307 -6.58 -29.97 13.57
C TYR A 307 -7.29 -28.67 13.92
N MET A 308 -6.99 -28.11 15.07
CA MET A 308 -7.55 -26.83 15.49
C MET A 308 -6.65 -25.70 15.07
N VAL A 309 -7.22 -24.63 14.56
CA VAL A 309 -6.54 -23.36 14.25
C VAL A 309 -6.80 -22.41 15.40
N LEU A 310 -5.74 -22.02 16.06
CA LEU A 310 -5.74 -21.02 17.15
C LEU A 310 -5.08 -19.77 16.60
N ALA A 311 -5.63 -18.60 16.91
CA ALA A 311 -5.02 -17.33 16.52
C ALA A 311 -5.10 -16.33 17.68
N ALA A 312 -4.08 -15.49 17.79
CA ALA A 312 -4.04 -14.35 18.68
C ALA A 312 -3.68 -13.10 17.87
N ASP A 313 -4.35 -11.98 18.14
CA ASP A 313 -3.96 -10.68 17.58
C ASP A 313 -2.78 -10.07 18.35
N SER A 314 -2.30 -8.92 17.89
CA SER A 314 -1.17 -8.21 18.51
C SER A 314 -1.43 -7.74 19.97
N GLU A 315 -2.71 -7.70 20.40
CA GLU A 315 -3.09 -7.39 21.78
C GLU A 315 -3.18 -8.65 22.66
N GLY A 316 -2.91 -9.83 22.09
CA GLY A 316 -2.99 -11.12 22.77
C GLY A 316 -4.43 -11.63 22.94
N LYS A 317 -5.39 -11.07 22.21
CA LYS A 317 -6.76 -11.54 22.21
C LYS A 317 -6.84 -12.84 21.43
N GLU A 318 -7.04 -13.91 22.14
CA GLU A 318 -7.00 -15.29 21.60
C GLU A 318 -8.39 -15.77 21.19
N GLY A 319 -8.40 -16.71 20.24
CA GLY A 319 -9.59 -17.44 19.83
C GLY A 319 -9.27 -18.77 19.17
N ILE A 320 -10.13 -19.78 19.39
CA ILE A 320 -10.22 -20.93 18.48
C ILE A 320 -10.97 -20.44 17.28
N VAL A 321 -10.27 -20.26 16.17
CA VAL A 321 -10.87 -19.59 15.03
C VAL A 321 -11.55 -20.57 14.10
N THR A 322 -11.02 -21.83 13.93
CA THR A 322 -11.68 -22.87 13.11
C THR A 322 -11.04 -24.26 13.30
N LYS A 323 -11.58 -25.26 12.60
CA LYS A 323 -11.04 -26.64 12.57
C LYS A 323 -10.82 -27.08 11.13
N ILE A 324 -9.80 -27.90 10.92
CA ILE A 324 -9.47 -28.49 9.61
C ILE A 324 -9.49 -30.00 9.78
N ALA A 325 -10.29 -30.68 8.94
CA ALA A 325 -10.36 -32.13 8.90
C ALA A 325 -9.46 -32.68 7.78
N PHE A 326 -8.55 -33.57 8.10
CA PHE A 326 -7.76 -34.35 7.14
C PHE A 326 -8.29 -35.75 7.01
N ILE A 327 -8.46 -36.20 5.78
CA ILE A 327 -8.92 -37.54 5.40
C ILE A 327 -7.79 -38.21 4.63
N LYS A 328 -7.49 -39.48 4.93
CA LYS A 328 -6.59 -40.34 4.13
C LYS A 328 -7.40 -41.16 3.14
#